data_b66221709ed7f729a6ad4cef28afde5a
#
_entry.id   b66221709ed7f729a6ad4cef28afde5a
#
_cell.length_a   1.000
_cell.length_b   1.000
_cell.length_c   1.000
_cell.angle_alpha   90.00
_cell.angle_beta   90.00
_cell.angle_gamma   90.00
#
_symmetry.space_group_name_H-M   'P 1'
#
loop_
_entity.id
_entity.type
_entity.pdbx_description
1 polymer ?
#
loop_
_entity_poly.entity_id
_entity_poly.type
_entity_poly.pdbx_seq_one_letter_code
_entity_poly.pdbx_strand_id
1 'polypeptide(L)'
;MKILVVDDATDVRFLFEQRFRKEIRNHELDFDFAYSGEDALKYLNLHAREAVLILSDINMPGMSGLELLKQIKLKYEKPPPFVMMITAYGDDENYKQAIQFGADDFLTKPIDFTLLLSKLKNVKI
;
A
#
# COMPACT_ATOMS: atom_id res chain seq x y z
N MET A 1 -12.48 -0.04 -6.78
CA MET A 1 -11.53 0.46 -5.78
C MET A 1 -10.14 0.56 -6.38
N LYS A 2 -9.55 1.70 -6.29
CA LYS A 2 -8.20 1.97 -6.81
C LYS A 2 -7.16 1.74 -5.73
N ILE A 3 -6.14 0.94 -6.01
CA ILE A 3 -5.10 0.57 -5.05
C ILE A 3 -3.74 0.80 -5.68
N LEU A 4 -2.89 1.56 -4.99
CA LEU A 4 -1.48 1.71 -5.36
C LEU A 4 -0.65 0.75 -4.52
N VAL A 5 0.01 -0.20 -5.15
CA VAL A 5 0.92 -1.14 -4.48
C VAL A 5 2.35 -0.62 -4.64
N VAL A 6 3.03 -0.42 -3.51
CA VAL A 6 4.41 0.08 -3.49
C VAL A 6 5.32 -1.01 -2.94
N ASP A 7 6.19 -1.54 -3.78
CA ASP A 7 7.14 -2.61 -3.44
C ASP A 7 8.27 -2.58 -4.47
N ASP A 8 9.51 -2.73 -4.03
CA ASP A 8 10.66 -2.72 -4.92
C ASP A 8 10.84 -4.04 -5.70
N ALA A 9 10.15 -5.09 -5.30
CA ALA A 9 10.18 -6.37 -6.01
C ALA A 9 9.36 -6.29 -7.30
N THR A 10 10.01 -6.52 -8.45
CA THR A 10 9.35 -6.35 -9.75
C THR A 10 8.33 -7.45 -10.07
N ASP A 11 8.39 -8.58 -9.39
CA ASP A 11 7.43 -9.67 -9.56
C ASP A 11 6.12 -9.49 -8.79
N VAL A 12 6.04 -8.48 -7.93
CA VAL A 12 4.85 -8.24 -7.12
C VAL A 12 3.62 -7.95 -7.99
N ARG A 13 3.82 -7.24 -9.09
CA ARG A 13 2.73 -6.94 -10.04
C ARG A 13 2.11 -8.23 -10.58
N PHE A 14 2.94 -9.16 -11.03
CA PHE A 14 2.47 -10.43 -11.57
C PHE A 14 1.68 -11.22 -10.52
N LEU A 15 2.19 -11.26 -9.29
CA LEU A 15 1.52 -11.97 -8.19
C LEU A 15 0.13 -11.38 -7.89
N PHE A 16 0.05 -10.07 -7.79
CA PHE A 16 -1.22 -9.40 -7.52
C PHE A 16 -2.21 -9.58 -8.67
N GLU A 17 -1.75 -9.44 -9.91
CA GLU A 17 -2.61 -9.60 -11.08
C GLU A 17 -3.13 -11.02 -11.22
N GLN A 18 -2.33 -12.03 -10.87
CA GLN A 18 -2.78 -13.42 -10.87
C GLN A 18 -3.78 -13.71 -9.75
N ARG A 19 -3.45 -13.29 -8.53
CA ARG A 19 -4.27 -13.61 -7.36
C ARG A 19 -5.62 -12.90 -7.40
N PHE A 20 -5.68 -11.73 -7.96
CA PHE A 20 -6.91 -10.93 -8.00
C PHE A 20 -7.50 -10.83 -9.41
N ARG A 21 -7.18 -11.79 -10.28
CA ARG A 21 -7.66 -11.78 -11.67
C ARG A 21 -9.17 -11.61 -11.77
N LYS A 22 -9.92 -12.33 -10.94
CA LYS A 22 -11.39 -12.27 -10.96
C LYS A 22 -11.89 -10.88 -10.58
N GLU A 23 -11.34 -10.33 -9.50
CA GLU A 23 -11.73 -9.03 -8.98
C GLU A 23 -11.38 -7.91 -9.95
N ILE A 24 -10.23 -8.01 -10.62
CA ILE A 24 -9.83 -7.06 -11.65
C ILE A 24 -10.77 -7.15 -12.85
N ARG A 25 -11.06 -8.35 -13.30
CA ARG A 25 -11.97 -8.58 -14.45
C ARG A 25 -13.35 -8.02 -14.18
N ASN A 26 -13.84 -8.15 -12.96
CA ASN A 26 -15.16 -7.68 -12.55
C ASN A 26 -15.18 -6.19 -12.18
N HIS A 27 -14.06 -5.48 -12.34
CA HIS A 27 -13.90 -4.07 -11.98
C HIS A 27 -14.12 -3.78 -10.50
N GLU A 28 -13.93 -4.77 -9.64
CA GLU A 28 -14.01 -4.60 -8.20
C GLU A 28 -12.73 -3.98 -7.65
N LEU A 29 -11.57 -4.37 -8.19
CA LEU A 29 -10.25 -3.87 -7.80
C LEU A 29 -9.50 -3.39 -9.03
N ASP A 30 -8.78 -2.27 -8.87
CA ASP A 30 -7.95 -1.67 -9.92
C ASP A 30 -6.59 -1.35 -9.29
N PHE A 31 -5.54 -2.02 -9.76
CA PHE A 31 -4.21 -1.90 -9.18
C PHE A 31 -3.29 -1.08 -10.08
N ASP A 32 -2.53 -0.17 -9.45
CA ASP A 32 -1.32 0.40 -10.05
C ASP A 32 -0.14 0.08 -9.16
N PHE A 33 1.07 0.14 -9.71
CA PHE A 33 2.27 -0.30 -9.03
C PHE A 33 3.34 0.78 -9.09
N ALA A 34 4.02 0.99 -7.96
CA ALA A 34 5.21 1.82 -7.86
C ALA A 34 6.31 0.98 -7.24
N TYR A 35 7.52 1.08 -7.77
CA TYR A 35 8.63 0.22 -7.35
C TYR A 35 9.60 0.94 -6.40
N SER A 36 9.24 2.11 -5.94
CA SER A 36 9.99 2.89 -4.95
C SER A 36 9.07 3.90 -4.28
N GLY A 37 9.50 4.41 -3.13
CA GLY A 37 8.76 5.49 -2.47
C GLY A 37 8.71 6.76 -3.31
N GLU A 38 9.81 7.06 -3.99
CA GLU A 38 9.90 8.22 -4.88
C GLU A 38 8.91 8.12 -6.03
N ASP A 39 8.80 6.95 -6.66
CA ASP A 39 7.83 6.71 -7.73
C ASP A 39 6.39 6.79 -7.21
N ALA A 40 6.16 6.30 -5.99
CA ALA A 40 4.83 6.38 -5.37
C ALA A 40 4.41 7.85 -5.18
N LEU A 41 5.32 8.71 -4.73
CA LEU A 41 5.01 10.13 -4.56
C LEU A 41 4.73 10.81 -5.90
N LYS A 42 5.47 10.46 -6.95
CA LYS A 42 5.19 10.97 -8.30
C LYS A 42 3.81 10.55 -8.77
N TYR A 43 3.47 9.27 -8.57
CA TYR A 43 2.14 8.76 -8.92
C TYR A 43 1.06 9.54 -8.20
N LEU A 44 1.20 9.72 -6.89
CA LEU A 44 0.19 10.41 -6.08
C LEU A 44 0.03 11.87 -6.49
N ASN A 45 1.12 12.53 -6.87
CA ASN A 45 1.04 13.92 -7.36
C ASN A 45 0.25 14.04 -8.66
N LEU A 46 0.38 13.03 -9.55
CA LEU A 46 -0.33 13.00 -10.83
C LEU A 46 -1.77 12.52 -10.69
N HIS A 47 -2.04 11.69 -9.69
CA HIS A 47 -3.33 11.00 -9.51
C HIS A 47 -3.92 11.24 -8.12
N ALA A 48 -3.73 12.43 -7.57
CA ALA A 48 -4.05 12.72 -6.16
C ALA A 48 -5.49 12.42 -5.74
N ARG A 49 -6.41 12.39 -6.70
CA ARG A 49 -7.83 12.12 -6.41
C ARG A 49 -8.27 10.70 -6.78
N GLU A 50 -7.36 9.90 -7.32
CA GLU A 50 -7.69 8.57 -7.84
C GLU A 50 -7.27 7.43 -6.91
N ALA A 51 -6.10 7.55 -6.27
CA ALA A 51 -5.60 6.52 -5.38
C ALA A 51 -6.35 6.57 -4.05
N VAL A 52 -7.15 5.57 -3.80
CA VAL A 52 -8.01 5.50 -2.62
C VAL A 52 -7.30 4.77 -1.49
N LEU A 53 -6.51 3.75 -1.82
CA LEU A 53 -5.79 2.95 -0.85
C LEU A 53 -4.35 2.73 -1.32
N ILE A 54 -3.42 2.85 -0.39
CA ILE A 54 -2.00 2.59 -0.65
C ILE A 54 -1.57 1.39 0.18
N LEU A 55 -0.97 0.41 -0.48
CA LEU A 55 -0.42 -0.79 0.14
C LEU A 55 1.09 -0.76 -0.08
N SER A 56 1.86 -0.54 0.98
CA SER A 56 3.29 -0.29 0.86
C SER A 56 4.13 -1.23 1.73
N ASP A 57 5.17 -1.79 1.13
CA ASP A 57 6.25 -2.44 1.87
C ASP A 57 7.02 -1.39 2.69
N ILE A 58 7.54 -1.80 3.85
CA ILE A 58 8.36 -0.95 4.69
C ILE A 58 9.80 -0.91 4.20
N ASN A 59 10.37 -2.08 3.89
CA ASN A 59 11.80 -2.20 3.55
C ASN A 59 12.02 -2.07 2.06
N MET A 60 12.45 -0.88 1.62
CA MET A 60 12.77 -0.58 0.23
C MET A 60 14.07 0.20 0.16
N PRO A 61 14.88 0.03 -0.93
CA PRO A 61 16.06 0.86 -1.14
C PRO A 61 15.67 2.33 -1.32
N GLY A 62 16.53 3.23 -0.89
CA GLY A 62 16.24 4.66 -0.93
C GLY A 62 15.22 5.03 0.12
N MET A 63 14.09 5.62 -0.31
CA MET A 63 13.02 5.98 0.62
C MET A 63 12.35 4.72 1.16
N SER A 64 12.34 4.55 2.48
CA SER A 64 11.63 3.44 3.12
C SER A 64 10.11 3.65 3.06
N GLY A 65 9.35 2.57 3.29
CA GLY A 65 7.90 2.68 3.39
C GLY A 65 7.46 3.55 4.56
N LEU A 66 8.24 3.59 5.65
CA LEU A 66 7.93 4.47 6.79
C LEU A 66 8.04 5.93 6.42
N GLU A 67 9.10 6.31 5.69
CA GLU A 67 9.28 7.69 5.23
C GLU A 67 8.17 8.05 4.22
N LEU A 68 7.83 7.14 3.33
CA LEU A 68 6.72 7.33 2.39
C LEU A 68 5.40 7.58 3.14
N LEU A 69 5.10 6.76 4.15
CA LEU A 69 3.91 6.90 4.98
C LEU A 69 3.85 8.28 5.63
N LYS A 70 4.96 8.70 6.22
CA LYS A 70 5.07 10.00 6.88
C LYS A 70 4.78 11.13 5.89
N GLN A 71 5.38 11.09 4.71
CA GLN A 71 5.18 12.12 3.70
C GLN A 71 3.74 12.15 3.17
N ILE A 72 3.13 10.98 2.96
CA ILE A 72 1.74 10.90 2.52
C ILE A 72 0.81 11.54 3.54
N LYS A 73 0.96 11.20 4.81
CA LYS A 73 0.06 11.71 5.86
C LYS A 73 0.25 13.20 6.09
N LEU A 74 1.44 13.73 5.87
CA LEU A 74 1.69 15.18 5.98
C LEU A 74 1.16 15.96 4.78
N LYS A 75 1.31 15.42 3.57
CA LYS A 75 0.98 16.15 2.35
C LYS A 75 -0.51 16.09 2.00
N TYR A 76 -1.16 14.97 2.27
CA TYR A 76 -2.56 14.75 1.91
C TYR A 76 -3.42 14.68 3.17
N GLU A 77 -3.69 15.83 3.79
CA GLU A 77 -4.29 15.88 5.12
C GLU A 77 -5.80 15.65 5.17
N LYS A 78 -6.55 15.99 4.09
CA LYS A 78 -8.01 16.03 4.19
C LYS A 78 -8.71 15.54 2.92
N PRO A 79 -9.22 14.34 2.88
CA PRO A 79 -8.94 13.23 3.78
C PRO A 79 -7.61 12.58 3.40
N PRO A 80 -6.83 12.11 4.35
CA PRO A 80 -5.59 11.43 4.02
C PRO A 80 -5.91 10.09 3.33
N PRO A 81 -5.06 9.63 2.40
CA PRO A 81 -5.23 8.30 1.83
C PRO A 81 -5.18 7.22 2.91
N PHE A 82 -5.93 6.14 2.69
CA PHE A 82 -5.83 4.96 3.54
C PHE A 82 -4.52 4.25 3.22
N VAL A 83 -3.66 4.05 4.21
CA VAL A 83 -2.35 3.43 4.02
C VAL A 83 -2.27 2.15 4.83
N MET A 84 -2.07 1.03 4.14
CA MET A 84 -1.85 -0.28 4.73
C MET A 84 -0.37 -0.63 4.55
N MET A 85 0.32 -0.96 5.65
CA MET A 85 1.74 -1.26 5.61
C MET A 85 1.98 -2.76 5.64
N ILE A 86 2.98 -3.21 4.89
CA ILE A 86 3.41 -4.61 4.88
C ILE A 86 4.72 -4.70 5.67
N THR A 87 4.69 -5.46 6.77
CA THR A 87 5.82 -5.56 7.69
C THR A 87 6.38 -6.98 7.70
N ALA A 88 7.67 -7.11 8.04
CA ALA A 88 8.26 -8.42 8.30
C ALA A 88 7.72 -8.96 9.62
N TYR A 89 7.50 -10.27 9.67
CA TYR A 89 7.08 -10.93 10.90
C TYR A 89 8.11 -10.70 12.00
N GLY A 90 7.65 -10.26 13.16
CA GLY A 90 8.52 -10.04 14.31
C GLY A 90 9.23 -8.68 14.31
N ASP A 91 8.99 -7.82 13.35
CA ASP A 91 9.62 -6.49 13.27
C ASP A 91 8.78 -5.47 14.06
N ASP A 92 8.87 -5.56 15.38
CA ASP A 92 8.08 -4.73 16.28
C ASP A 92 8.44 -3.26 16.22
N GLU A 93 9.71 -2.96 15.94
CA GLU A 93 10.19 -1.57 15.88
C GLU A 93 9.54 -0.82 14.72
N ASN A 94 9.58 -1.41 13.53
CA ASN A 94 8.93 -0.80 12.36
C ASN A 94 7.41 -0.72 12.52
N TYR A 95 6.81 -1.73 13.15
CA TYR A 95 5.39 -1.74 13.43
C TYR A 95 5.00 -0.54 14.31
N LYS A 96 5.75 -0.30 15.38
CA LYS A 96 5.49 0.82 16.29
C LYS A 96 5.62 2.16 15.58
N GLN A 97 6.68 2.32 14.77
CA GLN A 97 6.88 3.54 14.02
C GLN A 97 5.77 3.77 13.00
N ALA A 98 5.30 2.72 12.34
CA ALA A 98 4.20 2.84 11.39
C ALA A 98 2.91 3.30 12.07
N ILE A 99 2.61 2.77 13.25
CA ILE A 99 1.46 3.25 14.04
C ILE A 99 1.62 4.74 14.35
N GLN A 100 2.80 5.13 14.81
CA GLN A 100 3.10 6.52 15.17
C GLN A 100 2.92 7.47 14.00
N PHE A 101 3.28 7.02 12.78
CA PHE A 101 3.16 7.84 11.57
C PHE A 101 1.77 7.77 10.93
N GLY A 102 0.84 7.04 11.53
CA GLY A 102 -0.56 7.07 11.11
C GLY A 102 -0.99 6.01 10.12
N ALA A 103 -0.31 4.85 10.08
CA ALA A 103 -0.77 3.74 9.26
C ALA A 103 -2.18 3.29 9.69
N ASP A 104 -3.01 2.99 8.70
CA ASP A 104 -4.40 2.63 8.96
C ASP A 104 -4.59 1.14 9.20
N ASP A 105 -3.73 0.30 8.62
CA ASP A 105 -3.79 -1.15 8.80
C ASP A 105 -2.44 -1.77 8.45
N PHE A 106 -2.30 -3.06 8.71
CA PHE A 106 -1.05 -3.80 8.56
C PHE A 106 -1.30 -5.19 7.99
N LEU A 107 -0.28 -5.68 7.25
CA LEU A 107 -0.14 -7.09 6.88
C LEU A 107 1.28 -7.52 7.21
N THR A 108 1.46 -8.79 7.58
CA THR A 108 2.80 -9.36 7.76
C THR A 108 3.18 -10.20 6.54
N LYS A 109 4.48 -10.24 6.23
CA LYS A 109 4.99 -11.12 5.18
C LYS A 109 5.14 -12.56 5.72
N PRO A 110 4.91 -13.56 4.88
CA PRO A 110 4.43 -13.49 3.49
C PRO A 110 2.96 -13.08 3.43
N ILE A 111 2.59 -12.38 2.35
CA ILE A 111 1.23 -11.86 2.22
C ILE A 111 0.24 -13.01 2.11
N ASP A 112 -0.76 -13.01 2.99
CA ASP A 112 -1.94 -13.87 2.87
C ASP A 112 -2.96 -13.13 2.02
N PHE A 113 -3.08 -13.51 0.76
CA PHE A 113 -3.94 -12.81 -0.20
C PHE A 113 -5.43 -12.94 0.14
N THR A 114 -5.83 -14.03 0.79
CA THR A 114 -7.22 -14.20 1.26
C THR A 114 -7.53 -13.19 2.35
N LEU A 115 -6.61 -13.03 3.31
CA LEU A 115 -6.76 -12.03 4.36
C LEU A 115 -6.75 -10.61 3.77
N LEU A 116 -5.85 -10.34 2.82
CA LEU A 116 -5.79 -9.04 2.16
C LEU A 116 -7.12 -8.71 1.47
N LEU A 117 -7.68 -9.65 0.72
CA LEU A 117 -8.97 -9.42 0.06
C LEU A 117 -10.07 -9.09 1.07
N SER A 118 -10.11 -9.82 2.19
CA SER A 118 -11.06 -9.55 3.26
C SER A 118 -10.90 -8.13 3.81
N LYS A 119 -9.66 -7.70 4.05
CA LYS A 119 -9.38 -6.34 4.54
C LYS A 119 -9.82 -5.29 3.52
N LEU A 120 -9.54 -5.50 2.24
CA LEU A 120 -9.92 -4.56 1.18
C LEU A 120 -11.44 -4.40 1.08
N LYS A 121 -12.18 -5.49 1.23
CA LYS A 121 -13.64 -5.44 1.20
C LYS A 121 -14.24 -4.70 2.38
N ASN A 122 -13.52 -4.62 3.49
CA ASN A 122 -13.99 -3.96 4.70
C ASN A 122 -13.53 -2.50 4.81
N VAL A 123 -12.71 -2.01 3.89
CA VAL A 123 -12.29 -0.61 3.90
C VAL A 123 -13.46 0.25 3.46
N LYS A 124 -13.81 1.20 4.31
CA LYS A 124 -14.85 2.19 4.01
C LYS A 124 -14.17 3.50 3.62
N ILE A 125 -14.32 3.82 2.37
CA ILE A 125 -13.66 5.01 1.80
C ILE A 125 -14.71 6.01 1.35
#